data_ed06a7d138562015760b8681b342585c
#
_entry.id   ed06a7d138562015760b8681b342585c
#
_cell.length_a   1.000
_cell.length_b   1.000
_cell.length_c   1.000
_cell.angle_alpha   90.00
_cell.angle_beta   90.00
_cell.angle_gamma   90.00
#
_symmetry.space_group_name_H-M   'P 1'
#
loop_
_entity.id
_entity.type
_entity.pdbx_description
1 polymer ?
#
loop_
_entity_poly.entity_id
_entity_poly.type
_entity_poly.pdbx_seq_one_letter_code
_entity_poly.pdbx_strand_id
1 'polypeptide(L)'
;KEKENIEAILRLMHKEDGKTALEIILLNDSLTDFINQVKYLEDINKEIGDSVNKLKQYKEELEQEEAVLAGKKQDLEKLKKDLDDKKQALVSEQENKSFVLDQTRSSEKEYQRLLTLAKQEQEQAAAEIVSLEKTVREKIAKMQDKKLEFNDAGLIWPVPKNIITSYFHDPDYPFRYIFEHPAIDIRAGLGTVLRAAASGYVARAKDAGKGYSYIMIIHGDGLATVYGHVSAIYVKEDEYVVQGQTIGKSGGLPGTSGAGRLTTGSHLHFEVRLNGIPVNPLEYLP
;
A
#
# COMPACT_ATOMS: atom_id res chain seq x y z
N LYS A 1 11.29 -8.18 25.11
CA LYS A 1 12.32 -7.60 25.98
C LYS A 1 11.76 -7.23 27.37
N GLU A 2 10.70 -6.38 27.47
CA GLU A 2 10.08 -6.02 28.76
C GLU A 2 9.43 -7.23 29.45
N LYS A 3 8.72 -8.08 28.68
CA LYS A 3 8.13 -9.32 29.21
C LYS A 3 9.19 -10.30 29.73
N GLU A 4 10.30 -10.44 29.03
CA GLU A 4 11.43 -11.29 29.43
C GLU A 4 12.09 -10.75 30.72
N ASN A 5 12.21 -9.43 30.84
CA ASN A 5 12.71 -8.80 32.06
C ASN A 5 11.78 -9.08 33.26
N ILE A 6 10.45 -8.90 33.05
CA ILE A 6 9.46 -9.19 34.10
C ILE A 6 9.50 -10.67 34.50
N GLU A 7 9.57 -11.60 33.56
CA GLU A 7 9.69 -13.04 33.88
C GLU A 7 10.98 -13.36 34.68
N ALA A 8 12.08 -12.74 34.30
CA ALA A 8 13.34 -12.92 35.03
C ALA A 8 13.25 -12.39 36.48
N ILE A 9 12.65 -11.21 36.63
CA ILE A 9 12.47 -10.56 37.94
C ILE A 9 11.48 -11.36 38.80
N LEU A 10 10.35 -11.81 38.26
CA LEU A 10 9.37 -12.64 38.98
C LEU A 10 9.96 -14.00 39.40
N ARG A 11 10.82 -14.62 38.59
CA ARG A 11 11.55 -15.85 38.98
C ARG A 11 12.51 -15.60 40.13
N LEU A 12 13.18 -14.43 40.17
CA LEU A 12 14.07 -14.04 41.25
C LEU A 12 13.28 -13.81 42.56
N MET A 13 12.16 -13.09 42.48
CA MET A 13 11.26 -12.85 43.62
C MET A 13 10.69 -14.16 44.18
N HIS A 14 10.21 -15.06 43.30
CA HIS A 14 9.65 -16.36 43.71
C HIS A 14 10.71 -17.24 44.39
N LYS A 15 11.97 -17.05 44.10
CA LYS A 15 13.07 -17.75 44.75
C LYS A 15 13.33 -17.24 46.19
N GLU A 16 13.00 -16.00 46.46
CA GLU A 16 13.16 -15.33 47.76
C GLU A 16 11.87 -15.28 48.60
N ASP A 17 10.67 -15.47 47.95
CA ASP A 17 9.33 -15.37 48.58
C ASP A 17 9.04 -16.48 49.63
N GLY A 18 9.93 -17.46 49.74
CA GLY A 18 9.86 -18.49 50.79
C GLY A 18 10.45 -18.10 52.15
N LYS A 19 11.05 -16.90 52.26
CA LYS A 19 11.72 -16.46 53.50
C LYS A 19 10.95 -15.33 54.14
N THR A 20 10.62 -15.51 55.43
CA THR A 20 10.03 -14.43 56.21
C THR A 20 11.04 -13.29 56.44
N ALA A 21 10.56 -12.05 56.72
CA ALA A 21 11.44 -10.90 57.01
C ALA A 21 12.38 -11.20 58.19
N LEU A 22 11.99 -12.09 59.11
CA LEU A 22 12.79 -12.53 60.25
C LEU A 22 13.89 -13.51 59.82
N GLU A 23 13.62 -14.41 58.87
CA GLU A 23 14.62 -15.31 58.29
C GLU A 23 15.65 -14.55 57.45
N ILE A 24 15.23 -13.47 56.76
CA ILE A 24 16.13 -12.60 55.98
C ILE A 24 17.08 -11.84 56.95
N ILE A 25 16.58 -11.39 58.11
CA ILE A 25 17.40 -10.73 59.14
C ILE A 25 18.41 -11.71 59.77
N LEU A 26 17.98 -12.97 60.04
CA LEU A 26 18.82 -13.99 60.65
C LEU A 26 19.85 -14.62 59.69
N LEU A 27 19.65 -14.51 58.39
CA LEU A 27 20.54 -15.02 57.35
C LEU A 27 21.60 -14.02 56.90
N ASN A 28 21.48 -12.74 57.31
CA ASN A 28 22.50 -11.72 57.02
C ASN A 28 23.47 -11.53 58.20
N ASP A 29 24.76 -11.63 57.90
CA ASP A 29 25.84 -11.51 58.87
C ASP A 29 26.00 -10.07 59.39
N SER A 30 25.31 -9.08 58.81
CA SER A 30 25.32 -7.70 59.22
C SER A 30 24.02 -6.92 58.92
N LEU A 31 23.70 -5.92 59.74
CA LEU A 31 22.59 -4.99 59.49
C LEU A 31 22.73 -4.24 58.14
N THR A 32 23.96 -4.01 57.71
CA THR A 32 24.26 -3.37 56.43
C THR A 32 23.81 -4.24 55.24
N ASP A 33 24.02 -5.52 55.31
CA ASP A 33 23.62 -6.47 54.27
C ASP A 33 22.10 -6.59 54.19
N PHE A 34 21.40 -6.61 55.31
CA PHE A 34 19.95 -6.54 55.37
C PHE A 34 19.40 -5.27 54.72
N ILE A 35 19.95 -4.07 55.04
CA ILE A 35 19.52 -2.80 54.43
C ILE A 35 19.76 -2.82 52.92
N ASN A 36 20.89 -3.34 52.46
CA ASN A 36 21.18 -3.45 51.02
C ASN A 36 20.20 -4.39 50.30
N GLN A 37 19.81 -5.48 50.97
CA GLN A 37 18.85 -6.42 50.38
C GLN A 37 17.44 -5.86 50.33
N VAL A 38 16.99 -5.11 51.34
CA VAL A 38 15.71 -4.37 51.33
C VAL A 38 15.71 -3.33 50.21
N LYS A 39 16.77 -2.54 50.10
CA LYS A 39 16.90 -1.56 49.01
C LYS A 39 16.87 -2.22 47.61
N TYR A 40 17.55 -3.34 47.47
CA TYR A 40 17.55 -4.11 46.23
C TYR A 40 16.13 -4.59 45.86
N LEU A 41 15.33 -5.06 46.83
CA LEU A 41 13.94 -5.46 46.63
C LEU A 41 13.02 -4.27 46.30
N GLU A 42 13.27 -3.10 46.91
CA GLU A 42 12.55 -1.87 46.57
C GLU A 42 12.84 -1.41 45.13
N ASP A 43 14.10 -1.46 44.69
CA ASP A 43 14.51 -1.12 43.34
C ASP A 43 13.89 -2.09 42.32
N ILE A 44 13.85 -3.40 42.61
CA ILE A 44 13.15 -4.41 41.78
C ILE A 44 11.65 -4.13 41.71
N ASN A 45 11.00 -3.85 42.84
CA ASN A 45 9.55 -3.57 42.84
C ASN A 45 9.23 -2.31 42.01
N LYS A 46 10.09 -1.30 42.07
CA LYS A 46 9.96 -0.10 41.21
C LYS A 46 10.10 -0.46 39.74
N GLU A 47 11.12 -1.24 39.38
CA GLU A 47 11.35 -1.65 37.98
C GLU A 47 10.21 -2.51 37.45
N ILE A 48 9.61 -3.39 38.26
CA ILE A 48 8.40 -4.14 37.94
C ILE A 48 7.23 -3.16 37.70
N GLY A 49 7.04 -2.19 38.59
CA GLY A 49 5.99 -1.19 38.47
C GLY A 49 6.09 -0.40 37.16
N ASP A 50 7.28 0.04 36.80
CA ASP A 50 7.58 0.76 35.57
C ASP A 50 7.32 -0.12 34.33
N SER A 51 7.72 -1.39 34.39
CA SER A 51 7.50 -2.35 33.30
C SER A 51 6.03 -2.70 33.13
N VAL A 52 5.26 -2.85 34.21
CA VAL A 52 3.81 -3.07 34.16
C VAL A 52 3.09 -1.84 33.56
N ASN A 53 3.52 -0.63 33.89
CA ASN A 53 2.96 0.58 33.31
C ASN A 53 3.23 0.68 31.82
N LYS A 54 4.44 0.35 31.35
CA LYS A 54 4.76 0.26 29.92
C LYS A 54 3.92 -0.79 29.19
N LEU A 55 3.71 -1.96 29.81
CA LEU A 55 2.84 -2.99 29.23
C LEU A 55 1.39 -2.54 29.11
N LYS A 56 0.88 -1.77 30.07
CA LYS A 56 -0.47 -1.17 29.97
C LYS A 56 -0.55 -0.19 28.79
N GLN A 57 0.46 0.67 28.62
CA GLN A 57 0.52 1.60 27.50
C GLN A 57 0.55 0.86 26.15
N TYR A 58 1.40 -0.14 26.00
CA TYR A 58 1.44 -0.95 24.77
C TYR A 58 0.12 -1.69 24.49
N LYS A 59 -0.56 -2.14 25.57
CA LYS A 59 -1.89 -2.75 25.40
C LYS A 59 -2.91 -1.75 24.89
N GLU A 60 -2.94 -0.55 25.43
CA GLU A 60 -3.85 0.52 24.99
C GLU A 60 -3.56 0.94 23.53
N GLU A 61 -2.28 1.05 23.14
CA GLU A 61 -1.87 1.33 21.76
C GLU A 61 -2.33 0.22 20.82
N LEU A 62 -2.16 -1.05 21.20
CA LEU A 62 -2.60 -2.20 20.42
C LEU A 62 -4.12 -2.23 20.22
N GLU A 63 -4.89 -1.98 21.28
CA GLU A 63 -6.36 -1.90 21.21
C GLU A 63 -6.83 -0.76 20.27
N GLN A 64 -6.11 0.37 20.25
CA GLN A 64 -6.38 1.46 19.31
C GLN A 64 -6.06 1.06 17.87
N GLU A 65 -4.92 0.40 17.65
CA GLU A 65 -4.55 -0.10 16.32
C GLU A 65 -5.54 -1.15 15.81
N GLU A 66 -6.00 -2.06 16.66
CA GLU A 66 -7.02 -3.06 16.32
C GLU A 66 -8.35 -2.40 15.93
N ALA A 67 -8.78 -1.35 16.65
CA ALA A 67 -9.98 -0.59 16.31
C ALA A 67 -9.86 0.11 14.94
N VAL A 68 -8.70 0.70 14.64
CA VAL A 68 -8.41 1.31 13.34
C VAL A 68 -8.43 0.26 12.23
N LEU A 69 -7.84 -0.91 12.49
CA LEU A 69 -7.81 -2.02 11.53
C LEU A 69 -9.22 -2.56 11.25
N ALA A 70 -10.05 -2.68 12.28
CA ALA A 70 -11.46 -3.09 12.15
C ALA A 70 -12.26 -2.10 11.29
N GLY A 71 -12.05 -0.79 11.50
CA GLY A 71 -12.65 0.26 10.66
C GLY A 71 -12.24 0.14 9.20
N LYS A 72 -10.94 -0.03 8.94
CA LYS A 72 -10.40 -0.22 7.58
C LYS A 72 -10.96 -1.49 6.91
N LYS A 73 -11.18 -2.55 7.68
CA LYS A 73 -11.79 -3.79 7.16
C LYS A 73 -13.25 -3.56 6.74
N GLN A 74 -14.01 -2.84 7.55
CA GLN A 74 -15.40 -2.49 7.22
C GLN A 74 -15.49 -1.62 5.95
N ASP A 75 -14.58 -0.66 5.82
CA ASP A 75 -14.50 0.18 4.64
C ASP A 75 -14.12 -0.62 3.38
N LEU A 76 -13.25 -1.63 3.53
CA LEU A 76 -12.89 -2.54 2.45
C LEU A 76 -14.10 -3.37 1.97
N GLU A 77 -14.93 -3.83 2.89
CA GLU A 77 -16.15 -4.58 2.53
C GLU A 77 -17.16 -3.70 1.77
N LYS A 78 -17.30 -2.41 2.15
CA LYS A 78 -18.11 -1.46 1.39
C LYS A 78 -17.57 -1.27 -0.02
N LEU A 79 -16.25 -1.13 -0.14
CA LEU A 79 -15.60 -0.96 -1.44
C LEU A 79 -15.77 -2.17 -2.34
N LYS A 80 -15.72 -3.39 -1.78
CA LYS A 80 -16.01 -4.61 -2.55
C LYS A 80 -17.40 -4.59 -3.15
N LYS A 81 -18.39 -4.13 -2.38
CA LYS A 81 -19.77 -4.01 -2.86
C LYS A 81 -19.88 -2.96 -3.97
N ASP A 82 -19.31 -1.77 -3.77
CA ASP A 82 -19.28 -0.73 -4.80
C ASP A 82 -18.57 -1.19 -6.07
N LEU A 83 -17.59 -2.07 -5.92
CA LEU A 83 -16.85 -2.65 -7.03
C LEU A 83 -17.72 -3.61 -7.85
N ASP A 84 -18.52 -4.44 -7.20
CA ASP A 84 -19.42 -5.37 -7.90
C ASP A 84 -20.50 -4.60 -8.69
N ASP A 85 -21.05 -3.53 -8.10
CA ASP A 85 -21.99 -2.66 -8.77
C ASP A 85 -21.37 -1.98 -10.01
N LYS A 86 -20.16 -1.48 -9.86
CA LYS A 86 -19.40 -0.88 -10.98
C LYS A 86 -19.04 -1.90 -12.05
N LYS A 87 -18.71 -3.14 -11.65
CA LYS A 87 -18.41 -4.22 -12.59
C LYS A 87 -19.61 -4.54 -13.48
N GLN A 88 -20.83 -4.52 -12.95
CA GLN A 88 -22.04 -4.73 -13.75
C GLN A 88 -22.27 -3.59 -14.76
N ALA A 89 -22.08 -2.33 -14.31
CA ALA A 89 -22.14 -1.17 -15.21
C ALA A 89 -21.10 -1.26 -16.34
N LEU A 90 -19.92 -1.78 -16.03
CA LEU A 90 -18.82 -1.97 -16.97
C LEU A 90 -19.10 -3.03 -18.06
N VAL A 91 -19.78 -4.11 -17.72
CA VAL A 91 -20.19 -5.11 -18.73
C VAL A 91 -21.10 -4.46 -19.77
N SER A 92 -22.07 -3.67 -19.32
CA SER A 92 -23.00 -2.95 -20.23
C SER A 92 -22.26 -1.94 -21.12
N GLU A 93 -21.28 -1.21 -20.56
CA GLU A 93 -20.47 -0.27 -21.35
C GLU A 93 -19.56 -0.99 -22.34
N GLN A 94 -19.02 -2.16 -21.99
CA GLN A 94 -18.22 -2.99 -22.89
C GLN A 94 -19.02 -3.44 -24.11
N GLU A 95 -20.26 -3.87 -23.92
CA GLU A 95 -21.16 -4.25 -25.02
C GLU A 95 -21.41 -3.06 -25.94
N ASN A 96 -21.69 -1.89 -25.38
CA ASN A 96 -21.88 -0.66 -26.14
C ASN A 96 -20.64 -0.27 -26.95
N LYS A 97 -19.44 -0.38 -26.33
CA LYS A 97 -18.17 -0.05 -27.00
C LYS A 97 -17.84 -1.05 -28.11
N SER A 98 -18.08 -2.34 -27.88
CA SER A 98 -17.91 -3.36 -28.91
C SER A 98 -18.81 -3.08 -30.14
N PHE A 99 -20.05 -2.72 -29.90
CA PHE A 99 -20.98 -2.30 -30.93
C PHE A 99 -20.51 -1.06 -31.71
N VAL A 100 -20.07 -0.02 -30.99
CA VAL A 100 -19.51 1.19 -31.59
C VAL A 100 -18.24 0.90 -32.39
N LEU A 101 -17.34 0.06 -31.86
CA LEU A 101 -16.11 -0.31 -32.56
C LEU A 101 -16.37 -1.11 -33.84
N ASP A 102 -17.36 -1.99 -33.84
CA ASP A 102 -17.71 -2.74 -35.03
C ASP A 102 -18.32 -1.85 -36.12
N GLN A 103 -19.11 -0.84 -35.76
CA GLN A 103 -19.62 0.17 -36.68
C GLN A 103 -18.56 1.13 -37.23
N THR A 104 -17.52 1.43 -36.43
CA THR A 104 -16.51 2.45 -36.76
C THR A 104 -15.28 1.93 -37.48
N ARG A 105 -15.10 0.61 -37.56
CA ARG A 105 -14.00 -0.03 -38.31
C ARG A 105 -13.89 0.40 -39.79
N SER A 106 -14.93 1.01 -40.34
CA SER A 106 -15.00 1.43 -41.76
C SER A 106 -14.78 2.92 -42.00
N SER A 107 -14.57 3.75 -40.94
CA SER A 107 -14.47 5.21 -41.12
C SER A 107 -13.20 5.79 -40.51
N GLU A 108 -12.31 6.29 -41.39
CA GLU A 108 -11.08 7.00 -40.99
C GLU A 108 -11.36 8.19 -40.06
N LYS A 109 -12.45 8.92 -40.26
CA LYS A 109 -12.86 10.03 -39.42
C LYS A 109 -13.16 9.62 -37.99
N GLU A 110 -13.76 8.47 -37.80
CA GLU A 110 -14.05 7.93 -36.48
C GLU A 110 -12.79 7.40 -35.81
N TYR A 111 -11.86 6.83 -36.56
CA TYR A 111 -10.54 6.47 -36.03
C TYR A 111 -9.79 7.69 -35.49
N GLN A 112 -9.74 8.79 -36.25
CA GLN A 112 -9.13 10.05 -35.84
C GLN A 112 -9.81 10.64 -34.61
N ARG A 113 -11.14 10.55 -34.52
CA ARG A 113 -11.90 10.97 -33.34
C ARG A 113 -11.53 10.14 -32.12
N LEU A 114 -11.47 8.82 -32.25
CA LEU A 114 -11.10 7.90 -31.17
C LEU A 114 -9.66 8.13 -30.70
N LEU A 115 -8.75 8.39 -31.62
CA LEU A 115 -7.37 8.74 -31.32
C LEU A 115 -7.27 10.03 -30.51
N THR A 116 -8.03 11.05 -30.89
CA THR A 116 -8.10 12.32 -30.16
C THR A 116 -8.62 12.12 -28.74
N LEU A 117 -9.70 11.35 -28.60
CA LEU A 117 -10.23 11.01 -27.28
C LEU A 117 -9.25 10.20 -26.43
N ALA A 118 -8.53 9.27 -27.04
CA ALA A 118 -7.52 8.47 -26.36
C ALA A 118 -6.36 9.32 -25.85
N LYS A 119 -5.90 10.27 -26.68
CA LYS A 119 -4.88 11.27 -26.30
C LYS A 119 -5.34 12.14 -25.13
N GLN A 120 -6.56 12.65 -25.21
CA GLN A 120 -7.14 13.46 -24.13
C GLN A 120 -7.26 12.66 -22.81
N GLU A 121 -7.71 11.41 -22.87
CA GLU A 121 -7.80 10.53 -21.70
C GLU A 121 -6.44 10.35 -21.03
N GLN A 122 -5.39 10.13 -21.81
CA GLN A 122 -4.02 9.97 -21.31
C GLN A 122 -3.46 11.25 -20.72
N GLU A 123 -3.63 12.39 -21.40
CA GLU A 123 -3.21 13.69 -20.91
C GLU A 123 -3.91 14.07 -19.59
N GLN A 124 -5.20 13.78 -19.49
CA GLN A 124 -5.98 14.03 -18.26
C GLN A 124 -5.49 13.13 -17.12
N ALA A 125 -5.25 11.84 -17.38
CA ALA A 125 -4.75 10.91 -16.38
C ALA A 125 -3.36 11.34 -15.88
N ALA A 126 -2.46 11.70 -16.77
CA ALA A 126 -1.12 12.17 -16.42
C ALA A 126 -1.16 13.46 -15.59
N ALA A 127 -1.98 14.43 -15.98
CA ALA A 127 -2.15 15.70 -15.24
C ALA A 127 -2.78 15.46 -13.85
N GLU A 128 -3.78 14.58 -13.77
CA GLU A 128 -4.42 14.18 -12.51
C GLU A 128 -3.40 13.53 -11.56
N ILE A 129 -2.58 12.60 -12.05
CA ILE A 129 -1.54 11.92 -11.27
C ILE A 129 -0.55 12.94 -10.67
N VAL A 130 -0.03 13.86 -11.48
CA VAL A 130 0.91 14.91 -11.01
C VAL A 130 0.27 15.80 -9.95
N SER A 131 -0.95 16.26 -10.17
CA SER A 131 -1.68 17.12 -9.23
C SER A 131 -1.97 16.43 -7.91
N LEU A 132 -2.42 15.18 -7.96
CA LEU A 132 -2.74 14.37 -6.79
C LEU A 132 -1.51 14.06 -5.97
N GLU A 133 -0.40 13.69 -6.61
CA GLU A 133 0.84 13.40 -5.90
C GLU A 133 1.25 14.59 -5.02
N LYS A 134 1.26 15.80 -5.58
CA LYS A 134 1.57 17.02 -4.84
C LYS A 134 0.63 17.22 -3.65
N THR A 135 -0.69 17.15 -3.90
CA THR A 135 -1.71 17.38 -2.88
C THR A 135 -1.63 16.39 -1.73
N VAL A 136 -1.46 15.09 -2.06
CA VAL A 136 -1.41 14.03 -1.04
C VAL A 136 -0.11 14.12 -0.24
N ARG A 137 1.04 14.43 -0.86
CA ARG A 137 2.30 14.68 -0.14
C ARG A 137 2.19 15.85 0.83
N GLU A 138 1.57 16.96 0.42
CA GLU A 138 1.32 18.11 1.30
C GLU A 138 0.39 17.74 2.47
N LYS A 139 -0.61 16.89 2.23
CA LYS A 139 -1.52 16.37 3.27
C LYS A 139 -0.79 15.49 4.27
N ILE A 140 0.02 14.56 3.79
CA ILE A 140 0.83 13.66 4.63
C ILE A 140 1.85 14.45 5.46
N ALA A 141 2.53 15.42 4.85
CA ALA A 141 3.50 16.28 5.55
C ALA A 141 2.88 17.09 6.71
N LYS A 142 1.58 17.39 6.64
CA LYS A 142 0.83 18.07 7.71
C LYS A 142 0.35 17.13 8.83
N MET A 143 0.38 15.81 8.60
CA MET A 143 0.04 14.81 9.61
C MET A 143 1.26 14.54 10.48
N GLN A 144 1.41 15.26 11.61
CA GLN A 144 2.59 15.30 12.47
C GLN A 144 3.04 13.95 13.04
N ASP A 145 2.19 12.92 13.03
CA ASP A 145 2.45 11.61 13.66
C ASP A 145 2.75 10.47 12.66
N LYS A 146 2.78 10.74 11.34
CA LYS A 146 2.93 9.69 10.33
C LYS A 146 4.05 10.02 9.36
N LYS A 147 5.30 9.77 9.75
CA LYS A 147 6.39 9.65 8.78
C LYS A 147 6.11 8.44 7.89
N LEU A 148 5.99 8.68 6.59
CA LEU A 148 6.15 7.63 5.59
C LEU A 148 7.64 7.24 5.60
N GLU A 149 7.97 6.22 6.35
CA GLU A 149 9.27 5.57 6.22
C GLU A 149 9.18 4.60 5.05
N PHE A 150 10.04 4.80 4.05
CA PHE A 150 10.20 3.80 3.00
C PHE A 150 10.83 2.56 3.67
N ASN A 151 10.24 1.40 3.44
CA ASN A 151 10.80 0.15 3.94
C ASN A 151 12.14 -0.10 3.23
N ASP A 152 13.22 -0.27 3.97
CA ASP A 152 14.57 -0.59 3.46
C ASP A 152 14.64 -1.82 2.54
N ALA A 153 13.56 -2.60 2.47
CA ALA A 153 13.44 -3.76 1.58
C ALA A 153 13.28 -3.43 0.08
N GLY A 154 13.15 -2.15 -0.29
CA GLY A 154 12.90 -1.74 -1.67
C GLY A 154 11.49 -2.06 -2.18
N LEU A 155 11.27 -1.97 -3.50
CA LEU A 155 10.03 -2.36 -4.14
C LEU A 155 10.00 -3.87 -4.40
N ILE A 156 8.80 -4.47 -4.40
CA ILE A 156 8.56 -5.84 -4.91
C ILE A 156 7.80 -5.80 -6.22
N TRP A 157 7.91 -6.87 -7.01
CA TRP A 157 7.12 -7.01 -8.23
C TRP A 157 5.62 -7.00 -7.91
N PRO A 158 4.82 -6.13 -8.58
CA PRO A 158 3.39 -5.98 -8.31
C PRO A 158 2.53 -7.15 -8.81
N VAL A 159 3.09 -8.02 -9.63
CA VAL A 159 2.44 -9.22 -10.21
C VAL A 159 3.33 -10.45 -10.06
N PRO A 160 2.75 -11.68 -10.08
CA PRO A 160 3.51 -12.91 -9.85
C PRO A 160 4.59 -13.24 -10.90
N LYS A 161 4.43 -12.69 -12.12
CA LYS A 161 5.37 -12.90 -13.24
C LYS A 161 5.91 -11.56 -13.68
N ASN A 162 7.22 -11.43 -13.81
CA ASN A 162 7.95 -10.23 -14.17
C ASN A 162 8.39 -10.18 -15.65
N ILE A 163 7.54 -10.66 -16.56
CA ILE A 163 7.81 -10.61 -18.01
C ILE A 163 7.44 -9.23 -18.54
N ILE A 164 8.43 -8.44 -18.94
CA ILE A 164 8.25 -7.09 -19.49
C ILE A 164 7.86 -7.20 -20.95
N THR A 165 6.86 -6.45 -21.36
CA THR A 165 6.36 -6.35 -22.73
C THR A 165 6.63 -5.01 -23.39
N SER A 166 6.84 -3.93 -22.58
CA SER A 166 7.34 -2.63 -23.02
C SER A 166 8.16 -2.01 -21.92
N TYR A 167 9.27 -1.38 -22.30
CA TYR A 167 10.21 -0.74 -21.38
C TYR A 167 9.85 0.74 -21.13
N PHE A 168 10.47 1.31 -20.13
CA PHE A 168 10.44 2.74 -19.87
C PHE A 168 11.09 3.48 -21.04
N HIS A 169 10.40 4.49 -21.61
CA HIS A 169 10.79 5.23 -22.81
C HIS A 169 11.13 4.32 -24.00
N ASP A 170 10.42 3.20 -24.11
CA ASP A 170 10.63 2.21 -25.16
C ASP A 170 10.51 2.83 -26.57
N PRO A 171 11.54 2.75 -27.42
CA PRO A 171 11.49 3.29 -28.77
C PRO A 171 10.48 2.57 -29.66
N ASP A 172 10.15 1.32 -29.34
CA ASP A 172 9.21 0.47 -30.10
C ASP A 172 7.81 0.47 -29.48
N TYR A 173 7.56 1.36 -28.51
CA TYR A 173 6.24 1.46 -27.89
C TYR A 173 5.16 1.81 -28.92
N PRO A 174 4.05 1.05 -29.01
CA PRO A 174 3.04 1.20 -30.06
C PRO A 174 2.40 2.59 -30.15
N PHE A 175 2.34 3.33 -29.02
CA PHE A 175 1.74 4.65 -28.93
C PHE A 175 2.77 5.77 -28.78
N ARG A 176 4.05 5.50 -29.05
CA ARG A 176 5.15 6.47 -28.93
C ARG A 176 4.90 7.80 -29.66
N TYR A 177 4.19 7.77 -30.78
CA TYR A 177 3.81 8.96 -31.55
C TYR A 177 2.78 9.85 -30.83
N ILE A 178 2.15 9.36 -29.74
CA ILE A 178 1.20 10.12 -28.90
C ILE A 178 1.91 10.67 -27.66
N PHE A 179 2.68 9.81 -26.95
CA PHE A 179 3.43 10.17 -25.74
C PHE A 179 4.59 9.19 -25.52
N GLU A 180 5.60 9.62 -24.76
CA GLU A 180 6.67 8.72 -24.29
C GLU A 180 6.11 7.79 -23.20
N HIS A 181 6.51 6.53 -23.23
CA HIS A 181 6.06 5.52 -22.27
C HIS A 181 6.66 5.77 -20.86
N PRO A 182 5.88 6.25 -19.86
CA PRO A 182 6.41 6.64 -18.54
C PRO A 182 6.51 5.46 -17.55
N ALA A 183 6.44 4.23 -18.04
CA ALA A 183 6.25 3.00 -17.27
C ALA A 183 7.03 1.82 -17.86
N ILE A 184 6.93 0.70 -17.19
CA ILE A 184 7.10 -0.61 -17.83
C ILE A 184 5.73 -1.29 -17.95
N ASP A 185 5.50 -1.99 -19.04
CA ASP A 185 4.34 -2.87 -19.18
C ASP A 185 4.76 -4.30 -18.81
N ILE A 186 4.05 -4.90 -17.87
CA ILE A 186 4.32 -6.23 -17.37
C ILE A 186 3.20 -7.15 -17.82
N ARG A 187 3.55 -8.28 -18.44
CA ARG A 187 2.56 -9.28 -18.88
C ARG A 187 1.71 -9.76 -17.71
N ALA A 188 0.44 -9.45 -17.74
CA ALA A 188 -0.55 -9.85 -16.76
C ALA A 188 -1.87 -10.16 -17.47
N GLY A 189 -2.33 -11.41 -17.41
CA GLY A 189 -3.64 -11.76 -17.95
C GLY A 189 -4.76 -11.02 -17.21
N LEU A 190 -5.90 -10.85 -17.88
CA LEU A 190 -7.08 -10.24 -17.27
C LEU A 190 -7.42 -10.90 -15.92
N GLY A 191 -7.56 -10.09 -14.88
CA GLY A 191 -7.88 -10.57 -13.53
C GLY A 191 -6.69 -11.06 -12.71
N THR A 192 -5.44 -10.90 -13.20
CA THR A 192 -4.24 -11.18 -12.39
C THR A 192 -4.22 -10.28 -11.15
N VAL A 193 -3.94 -10.86 -10.00
CA VAL A 193 -3.87 -10.12 -8.72
C VAL A 193 -2.73 -9.11 -8.75
N LEU A 194 -3.06 -7.86 -8.41
CA LEU A 194 -2.11 -6.76 -8.23
C LEU A 194 -1.81 -6.58 -6.75
N ARG A 195 -0.54 -6.41 -6.44
CA ARG A 195 -0.05 -6.19 -5.07
C ARG A 195 0.64 -4.83 -4.97
N ALA A 196 0.52 -4.20 -3.81
CA ALA A 196 1.27 -3.00 -3.50
C ALA A 196 2.77 -3.28 -3.53
N ALA A 197 3.52 -2.58 -4.37
CA ALA A 197 4.97 -2.77 -4.52
C ALA A 197 5.75 -2.32 -3.28
N ALA A 198 5.21 -1.38 -2.49
CA ALA A 198 5.69 -0.98 -1.18
C ALA A 198 4.52 -0.53 -0.31
N SER A 199 4.76 -0.39 1.00
CA SER A 199 3.79 0.19 1.92
C SER A 199 3.60 1.67 1.64
N GLY A 200 2.38 2.18 1.80
CA GLY A 200 2.09 3.59 1.54
C GLY A 200 0.61 3.95 1.63
N TYR A 201 0.28 5.19 1.26
CA TYR A 201 -1.09 5.69 1.21
C TYR A 201 -1.62 5.69 -0.21
N VAL A 202 -2.83 5.19 -0.40
CA VAL A 202 -3.54 5.26 -1.68
C VAL A 202 -3.92 6.71 -1.95
N ALA A 203 -3.26 7.33 -2.91
CA ALA A 203 -3.55 8.69 -3.35
C ALA A 203 -4.76 8.75 -4.29
N ARG A 204 -4.93 7.70 -5.10
CA ARG A 204 -6.03 7.58 -6.04
C ARG A 204 -6.40 6.11 -6.25
N ALA A 205 -7.69 5.85 -6.32
CA ALA A 205 -8.30 4.57 -6.68
C ALA A 205 -9.38 4.84 -7.73
N LYS A 206 -8.96 5.12 -8.99
CA LYS A 206 -9.84 5.55 -10.08
C LYS A 206 -10.40 4.37 -10.84
N ASP A 207 -11.70 4.18 -10.75
CA ASP A 207 -12.45 3.33 -11.66
C ASP A 207 -13.11 4.21 -12.73
N ALA A 208 -12.67 4.09 -13.96
CA ALA A 208 -13.17 4.85 -15.11
C ALA A 208 -14.06 3.99 -16.04
N GLY A 209 -14.59 2.89 -15.53
CA GLY A 209 -15.35 1.96 -16.35
C GLY A 209 -14.48 1.36 -17.46
N LYS A 210 -14.82 1.53 -18.73
CA LYS A 210 -13.98 1.13 -19.87
C LYS A 210 -12.83 2.09 -20.16
N GLY A 211 -12.80 3.26 -19.51
CA GLY A 211 -11.70 4.21 -19.56
C GLY A 211 -10.48 3.70 -18.80
N TYR A 212 -9.44 4.52 -18.76
CA TYR A 212 -8.20 4.19 -18.08
C TYR A 212 -8.38 4.24 -16.56
N SER A 213 -8.48 3.05 -15.93
CA SER A 213 -8.56 2.88 -14.49
C SER A 213 -7.17 2.65 -13.92
N TYR A 214 -6.88 3.28 -12.76
CA TYR A 214 -5.58 3.14 -12.13
C TYR A 214 -5.65 3.29 -10.62
N ILE A 215 -4.64 2.73 -9.95
CA ILE A 215 -4.36 2.95 -8.52
C ILE A 215 -3.03 3.69 -8.43
N MET A 216 -2.97 4.70 -7.56
CA MET A 216 -1.73 5.41 -7.22
C MET A 216 -1.48 5.29 -5.72
N ILE A 217 -0.25 4.89 -5.37
CA ILE A 217 0.18 4.76 -3.98
C ILE A 217 1.40 5.66 -3.77
N ILE A 218 1.36 6.49 -2.71
CA ILE A 218 2.47 7.33 -2.29
C ILE A 218 3.22 6.63 -1.16
N HIS A 219 4.51 6.48 -1.36
CA HIS A 219 5.46 5.89 -0.43
C HIS A 219 6.32 6.95 0.25
N GLY A 220 7.25 6.53 1.11
CA GLY A 220 8.30 7.39 1.65
C GLY A 220 9.31 7.84 0.60
N ASP A 221 10.25 8.69 0.99
CA ASP A 221 11.44 9.12 0.23
C ASP A 221 11.16 9.69 -1.17
N GLY A 222 10.01 10.33 -1.33
CA GLY A 222 9.63 10.92 -2.61
C GLY A 222 9.09 9.92 -3.63
N LEU A 223 8.99 8.63 -3.31
CA LEU A 223 8.51 7.60 -4.22
C LEU A 223 6.98 7.53 -4.28
N ALA A 224 6.47 7.20 -5.46
CA ALA A 224 5.10 6.79 -5.69
C ALA A 224 5.06 5.70 -6.77
N THR A 225 4.01 4.87 -6.75
CA THR A 225 3.76 3.86 -7.78
C THR A 225 2.39 4.03 -8.37
N VAL A 226 2.27 3.80 -9.69
CA VAL A 226 1.00 3.81 -10.43
C VAL A 226 0.79 2.45 -11.06
N TYR A 227 -0.40 1.92 -10.87
CA TYR A 227 -0.86 0.64 -11.42
C TYR A 227 -1.97 0.95 -12.41
N GLY A 228 -1.65 0.94 -13.68
CA GLY A 228 -2.58 1.25 -14.77
C GLY A 228 -3.29 0.01 -15.32
N HIS A 229 -4.33 0.25 -16.10
CA HIS A 229 -5.19 -0.79 -16.69
C HIS A 229 -5.82 -1.73 -15.65
N VAL A 230 -6.30 -1.18 -14.53
CA VAL A 230 -6.87 -1.97 -13.43
C VAL A 230 -8.31 -2.34 -13.74
N SER A 231 -8.62 -3.64 -13.75
CA SER A 231 -9.97 -4.13 -14.01
C SER A 231 -10.85 -4.22 -12.77
N ALA A 232 -10.26 -4.25 -11.58
CA ALA A 232 -10.97 -4.22 -10.29
C ALA A 232 -10.06 -3.58 -9.23
N ILE A 233 -10.63 -2.72 -8.41
CA ILE A 233 -9.95 -1.98 -7.35
C ILE A 233 -10.45 -2.48 -6.00
N TYR A 234 -9.54 -2.81 -5.06
CA TYR A 234 -9.84 -3.36 -3.74
C TYR A 234 -9.45 -2.44 -2.59
N VAL A 235 -8.95 -1.26 -2.92
CA VAL A 235 -8.52 -0.23 -1.97
C VAL A 235 -9.23 1.08 -2.26
N LYS A 236 -9.27 1.99 -1.29
CA LYS A 236 -9.86 3.33 -1.43
C LYS A 236 -8.80 4.41 -1.18
N GLU A 237 -9.14 5.62 -1.60
CA GLU A 237 -8.32 6.81 -1.33
C GLU A 237 -8.14 7.03 0.19
N ASP A 238 -6.98 7.54 0.56
CA ASP A 238 -6.53 7.76 1.95
C ASP A 238 -6.32 6.47 2.78
N GLU A 239 -6.48 5.29 2.20
CA GLU A 239 -6.19 4.02 2.86
C GLU A 239 -4.68 3.76 2.89
N TYR A 240 -4.17 3.30 4.04
CA TYR A 240 -2.81 2.81 4.15
C TYR A 240 -2.75 1.33 3.77
N VAL A 241 -1.86 0.99 2.86
CA VAL A 241 -1.61 -0.38 2.41
C VAL A 241 -0.20 -0.82 2.79
N VAL A 242 -0.04 -2.10 3.07
CA VAL A 242 1.28 -2.69 3.34
C VAL A 242 1.85 -3.33 2.08
N GLN A 243 3.17 -3.40 1.97
CA GLN A 243 3.84 -4.08 0.87
C GLN A 243 3.31 -5.50 0.70
N GLY A 244 3.01 -5.89 -0.54
CA GLY A 244 2.44 -7.21 -0.88
C GLY A 244 0.93 -7.33 -0.67
N GLN A 245 0.26 -6.34 -0.08
CA GLN A 245 -1.19 -6.33 0.05
C GLN A 245 -1.86 -6.36 -1.32
N THR A 246 -2.91 -7.16 -1.48
CA THR A 246 -3.72 -7.17 -2.70
C THR A 246 -4.50 -5.86 -2.82
N ILE A 247 -4.29 -5.12 -3.91
CA ILE A 247 -4.90 -3.82 -4.17
C ILE A 247 -5.92 -3.82 -5.31
N GLY A 248 -5.91 -4.85 -6.16
CA GLY A 248 -6.80 -4.92 -7.31
C GLY A 248 -6.50 -6.09 -8.23
N LYS A 249 -7.00 -5.99 -9.45
CA LYS A 249 -6.76 -6.95 -10.54
C LYS A 249 -6.35 -6.22 -11.82
N SER A 250 -5.45 -6.82 -12.59
CA SER A 250 -5.03 -6.32 -13.90
C SER A 250 -6.14 -6.46 -14.94
N GLY A 251 -6.09 -5.60 -15.94
CA GLY A 251 -6.95 -5.56 -17.10
C GLY A 251 -6.15 -5.39 -18.40
N GLY A 252 -6.41 -4.29 -19.14
CA GLY A 252 -5.68 -3.88 -20.32
C GLY A 252 -6.11 -4.60 -21.62
N LEU A 253 -7.01 -5.58 -21.57
CA LEU A 253 -7.59 -6.12 -22.82
C LEU A 253 -8.51 -5.06 -23.44
N PRO A 254 -8.29 -4.67 -24.71
CA PRO A 254 -9.11 -3.66 -25.37
C PRO A 254 -10.61 -3.91 -25.23
N GLY A 255 -11.35 -2.87 -24.84
CA GLY A 255 -12.80 -2.93 -24.65
C GLY A 255 -13.27 -3.51 -23.32
N THR A 256 -12.35 -3.96 -22.44
CA THR A 256 -12.69 -4.43 -21.09
C THR A 256 -12.57 -3.33 -20.03
N SER A 257 -13.02 -3.64 -18.83
CA SER A 257 -12.95 -2.76 -17.66
C SER A 257 -11.52 -2.28 -17.40
N GLY A 258 -11.38 -0.98 -17.17
CA GLY A 258 -10.12 -0.34 -16.83
C GLY A 258 -9.10 -0.20 -17.95
N ALA A 259 -9.40 -0.73 -19.11
CA ALA A 259 -8.43 -0.83 -20.20
C ALA A 259 -8.02 0.53 -20.79
N GLY A 260 -8.92 1.52 -20.78
CA GLY A 260 -8.67 2.74 -21.54
C GLY A 260 -8.66 2.50 -23.05
N ARG A 261 -8.30 3.53 -23.80
CA ARG A 261 -8.28 3.49 -25.27
C ARG A 261 -6.93 3.15 -25.87
N LEU A 262 -5.84 3.34 -25.10
CA LEU A 262 -4.46 3.12 -25.52
C LEU A 262 -3.91 1.84 -24.89
N THR A 263 -4.30 0.70 -25.43
CA THR A 263 -3.82 -0.62 -25.01
C THR A 263 -3.87 -1.59 -26.17
N THR A 264 -2.93 -2.51 -26.24
CA THR A 264 -2.83 -3.55 -27.28
C THR A 264 -3.18 -4.94 -26.77
N GLY A 265 -3.28 -5.14 -25.46
CA GLY A 265 -3.54 -6.45 -24.86
C GLY A 265 -3.48 -6.42 -23.33
N SER A 266 -3.78 -7.55 -22.71
CA SER A 266 -3.79 -7.65 -21.25
C SER A 266 -2.38 -7.50 -20.66
N HIS A 267 -2.18 -6.48 -19.84
CA HIS A 267 -0.95 -6.20 -19.13
C HIS A 267 -1.20 -5.33 -17.89
N LEU A 268 -0.21 -5.18 -17.06
CA LEU A 268 -0.12 -4.14 -16.03
C LEU A 268 0.83 -3.05 -16.53
N HIS A 269 0.33 -1.84 -16.67
CA HIS A 269 1.13 -0.63 -16.82
C HIS A 269 1.62 -0.19 -15.44
N PHE A 270 2.93 -0.22 -15.21
CA PHE A 270 3.52 0.05 -13.89
C PHE A 270 4.51 1.21 -13.94
N GLU A 271 4.16 2.32 -13.26
CA GLU A 271 5.05 3.46 -13.10
C GLU A 271 5.69 3.46 -11.71
N VAL A 272 6.95 3.87 -11.67
CA VAL A 272 7.61 4.40 -10.47
C VAL A 272 7.86 5.88 -10.71
N ARG A 273 7.56 6.69 -9.71
CA ARG A 273 7.73 8.14 -9.76
C ARG A 273 8.57 8.60 -8.59
N LEU A 274 9.53 9.48 -8.86
CA LEU A 274 10.35 10.12 -7.84
C LEU A 274 10.07 11.62 -7.86
N ASN A 275 9.53 12.14 -6.76
CA ASN A 275 9.17 13.56 -6.61
C ASN A 275 8.27 14.09 -7.75
N GLY A 276 7.31 13.27 -8.20
CA GLY A 276 6.36 13.63 -9.25
C GLY A 276 6.82 13.33 -10.67
N ILE A 277 8.04 12.88 -10.87
CA ILE A 277 8.63 12.60 -12.19
C ILE A 277 8.69 11.10 -12.39
N PRO A 278 8.18 10.55 -13.51
CA PRO A 278 8.38 9.14 -13.85
C PRO A 278 9.86 8.81 -13.98
N VAL A 279 10.26 7.68 -13.40
CA VAL A 279 11.62 7.13 -13.47
C VAL A 279 11.55 5.67 -13.91
N ASN A 280 12.68 5.13 -14.39
CA ASN A 280 12.72 3.74 -14.84
C ASN A 280 12.42 2.77 -13.67
N PRO A 281 11.28 2.03 -13.71
CA PRO A 281 10.90 1.14 -12.61
C PRO A 281 11.92 0.02 -12.34
N LEU A 282 12.72 -0.37 -13.33
CA LEU A 282 13.74 -1.43 -13.21
C LEU A 282 14.92 -1.04 -12.32
N GLU A 283 15.09 0.25 -12.02
CA GLU A 283 16.11 0.71 -11.08
C GLU A 283 15.67 0.53 -9.61
N TYR A 284 14.39 0.23 -9.38
CA TYR A 284 13.77 0.11 -8.05
C TYR A 284 13.23 -1.30 -7.76
N LEU A 285 13.04 -2.12 -8.79
CA LEU A 285 12.56 -3.51 -8.67
C LEU A 285 13.74 -4.49 -8.52
N PRO A 286 13.56 -5.63 -7.78
CA PRO A 286 14.61 -6.62 -7.60
C PRO A 286 14.89 -7.45 -8.86
#